data_6de85fd3d28ee251ee06873c3addaa49
#
_entry.id   6de85fd3d28ee251ee06873c3addaa49
#
_cell.length_a   1.000
_cell.length_b   1.000
_cell.length_c   1.000
_cell.angle_alpha   90.00
_cell.angle_beta   90.00
_cell.angle_gamma   90.00
#
_symmetry.space_group_name_H-M   'P 1'
#
loop_
_entity.id
_entity.type
_entity.pdbx_description
1 polymer ?
#
loop_
_entity_poly.entity_id
_entity_poly.type
_entity_poly.pdbx_seq_one_letter_code
_entity_poly.pdbx_strand_id
1 'polypeptide(L)'
;MRVTIKILVVVVLSAVVAGCGIPRLGFGDKPRATVPNVPRERSVNPERAVALINAHRADKGRPPLTHDPRLSKIARETAQELARRNTVRTEMHTAAGMGKRLDAANYVAVRAAENLAGGHPTLVLTVEGWKDSRRHNRNLLNRDFTHAGMGLALTSEGQLKSFWVLILATPEEAA
;
A
#
# COMPACT_ATOMS: atom_id res chain seq x y z
N MET A 1 62.16 30.86 -25.80
CA MET A 1 60.83 31.42 -26.00
C MET A 1 60.12 31.57 -24.65
N ARG A 2 59.97 32.81 -24.15
CA ARG A 2 59.34 33.10 -22.87
C ARG A 2 57.86 33.39 -23.14
N VAL A 3 56.95 32.56 -22.62
CA VAL A 3 55.49 32.77 -22.69
C VAL A 3 55.07 33.66 -21.52
N THR A 4 54.64 34.85 -21.82
CA THR A 4 54.17 35.82 -20.82
C THR A 4 52.66 35.59 -20.59
N ILE A 5 52.30 35.08 -19.42
CA ILE A 5 50.90 34.91 -19.00
C ILE A 5 50.41 36.26 -18.48
N LYS A 6 49.42 36.83 -19.18
CA LYS A 6 48.68 38.02 -18.72
C LYS A 6 47.58 37.57 -17.76
N ILE A 7 47.73 37.93 -16.48
CA ILE A 7 46.69 37.76 -15.47
C ILE A 7 45.70 38.91 -15.62
N LEU A 8 44.45 38.56 -15.99
CA LEU A 8 43.32 39.52 -16.01
C LEU A 8 42.66 39.51 -14.62
N VAL A 9 42.85 40.59 -13.87
CA VAL A 9 42.17 40.82 -12.59
C VAL A 9 40.77 41.35 -12.88
N VAL A 10 39.74 40.52 -12.63
CA VAL A 10 38.36 40.94 -12.68
C VAL A 10 37.96 41.47 -11.29
N VAL A 11 37.76 42.75 -11.16
CA VAL A 11 37.21 43.36 -9.96
C VAL A 11 35.70 43.15 -9.97
N VAL A 12 35.20 42.28 -9.09
CA VAL A 12 33.77 42.10 -8.90
C VAL A 12 33.28 43.17 -7.95
N LEU A 13 32.51 44.13 -8.51
CA LEU A 13 31.84 45.18 -7.76
C LEU A 13 30.62 44.56 -7.05
N SER A 14 30.68 44.40 -5.73
CA SER A 14 29.57 43.90 -4.92
C SER A 14 28.48 44.97 -4.83
N ALA A 15 27.42 44.81 -5.62
CA ALA A 15 26.19 45.58 -5.44
C ALA A 15 25.42 45.03 -4.23
N VAL A 16 25.33 45.86 -3.18
CA VAL A 16 24.45 45.60 -2.03
C VAL A 16 23.02 45.81 -2.51
N VAL A 17 22.31 44.73 -2.78
CA VAL A 17 20.87 44.77 -3.05
C VAL A 17 20.14 44.82 -1.71
N ALA A 18 19.57 45.98 -1.39
CA ALA A 18 18.68 46.14 -0.25
C ALA A 18 17.52 45.14 -0.35
N GLY A 19 17.38 44.29 0.66
CA GLY A 19 16.38 43.24 0.71
C GLY A 19 14.97 43.80 0.76
N CYS A 20 14.25 43.76 -0.36
CA CYS A 20 12.80 43.73 -0.35
C CYS A 20 12.38 42.34 0.17
N GLY A 21 11.86 42.29 1.41
CA GLY A 21 11.29 41.10 1.99
C GLY A 21 10.16 40.57 1.13
N ILE A 22 10.41 39.50 0.42
CA ILE A 22 9.34 38.71 -0.23
C ILE A 22 8.50 38.14 0.91
N PRO A 23 7.20 38.48 1.00
CA PRO A 23 6.36 37.82 2.00
C PRO A 23 6.43 36.33 1.68
N ARG A 24 6.94 35.53 2.65
CA ARG A 24 6.77 34.10 2.62
C ARG A 24 5.27 33.85 2.58
N LEU A 25 4.74 33.49 1.40
CA LEU A 25 3.46 32.82 1.30
C LEU A 25 3.59 31.59 2.15
N GLY A 26 3.11 31.64 3.40
CA GLY A 26 2.92 30.48 4.22
C GLY A 26 2.08 29.53 3.40
N PHE A 27 2.66 28.39 3.04
CA PHE A 27 1.86 27.24 2.69
C PHE A 27 1.02 26.96 3.93
N GLY A 28 -0.18 27.57 3.96
CA GLY A 28 -1.13 27.32 5.01
C GLY A 28 -1.30 25.81 5.09
N ASP A 29 -0.97 25.27 6.25
CA ASP A 29 -1.37 23.91 6.61
C ASP A 29 -2.85 23.82 6.28
N LYS A 30 -3.18 23.14 5.16
CA LYS A 30 -4.56 22.81 4.88
C LYS A 30 -5.02 22.04 6.12
N PRO A 31 -6.10 22.47 6.79
CA PRO A 31 -6.59 21.77 7.96
C PRO A 31 -6.69 20.31 7.54
N ARG A 32 -5.94 19.45 8.19
CA ARG A 32 -6.03 17.99 7.99
C ARG A 32 -7.48 17.69 8.27
N ALA A 33 -8.23 17.36 7.19
CA ALA A 33 -9.64 17.06 7.30
C ALA A 33 -9.78 16.11 8.50
N THR A 34 -10.53 16.53 9.51
CA THR A 34 -10.83 15.69 10.67
C THR A 34 -11.54 14.48 10.10
N VAL A 35 -10.80 13.37 10.02
CA VAL A 35 -11.39 12.08 9.61
C VAL A 35 -12.53 11.84 10.59
N PRO A 36 -13.79 11.72 10.13
CA PRO A 36 -14.89 11.43 11.01
C PRO A 36 -14.49 10.30 11.95
N ASN A 37 -14.90 10.35 13.23
CA ASN A 37 -14.63 9.29 14.20
C ASN A 37 -15.40 8.03 13.76
N VAL A 38 -14.90 7.36 12.72
CA VAL A 38 -15.47 6.13 12.19
C VAL A 38 -15.05 5.00 13.12
N PRO A 39 -15.99 4.29 13.74
CA PRO A 39 -15.67 3.14 14.58
C PRO A 39 -14.80 2.14 13.80
N ARG A 40 -13.76 1.65 14.45
CA ARG A 40 -12.85 0.68 13.85
C ARG A 40 -13.50 -0.71 13.84
N GLU A 41 -13.47 -1.37 12.69
CA GLU A 41 -13.85 -2.78 12.60
C GLU A 41 -12.89 -3.63 13.43
N ARG A 42 -13.46 -4.57 14.19
CA ARG A 42 -12.69 -5.48 15.07
C ARG A 42 -12.33 -6.81 14.40
N SER A 43 -13.03 -7.16 13.35
CA SER A 43 -12.81 -8.33 12.51
C SER A 43 -13.21 -8.03 11.07
N VAL A 44 -12.75 -8.84 10.14
CA VAL A 44 -13.17 -8.79 8.74
C VAL A 44 -13.91 -10.08 8.39
N ASN A 45 -15.02 -9.95 7.67
CA ASN A 45 -15.63 -11.06 6.96
C ASN A 45 -14.98 -11.13 5.57
N PRO A 46 -14.20 -12.20 5.26
CA PRO A 46 -13.45 -12.28 4.01
C PRO A 46 -14.33 -12.39 2.77
N GLU A 47 -15.50 -13.05 2.86
CA GLU A 47 -16.45 -13.17 1.75
C GLU A 47 -17.01 -11.79 1.39
N ARG A 48 -17.40 -10.99 2.40
CA ARG A 48 -17.83 -9.61 2.19
C ARG A 48 -16.72 -8.75 1.58
N ALA A 49 -15.47 -8.98 1.99
CA ALA A 49 -14.33 -8.26 1.42
C ALA A 49 -14.15 -8.60 -0.08
N VAL A 50 -14.23 -9.87 -0.44
CA VAL A 50 -14.15 -10.32 -1.83
C VAL A 50 -15.34 -9.80 -2.63
N ALA A 51 -16.54 -9.79 -2.07
CA ALA A 51 -17.73 -9.24 -2.73
C ALA A 51 -17.57 -7.73 -3.03
N LEU A 52 -17.02 -6.95 -2.09
CA LEU A 52 -16.75 -5.52 -2.30
C LEU A 52 -15.72 -5.29 -3.43
N ILE A 53 -14.68 -6.11 -3.49
CA ILE A 53 -13.68 -6.06 -4.56
C ILE A 53 -14.32 -6.47 -5.90
N ASN A 54 -15.18 -7.49 -5.89
CA ASN A 54 -15.88 -7.94 -7.08
C ASN A 54 -16.83 -6.89 -7.67
N ALA A 55 -17.48 -6.08 -6.83
CA ALA A 55 -18.25 -4.93 -7.30
C ALA A 55 -17.36 -3.97 -8.12
N HIS A 56 -16.18 -3.60 -7.58
CA HIS A 56 -15.22 -2.76 -8.32
C HIS A 56 -14.71 -3.44 -9.60
N ARG A 57 -14.47 -4.75 -9.57
CA ARG A 57 -14.06 -5.52 -10.76
C ARG A 57 -15.14 -5.52 -11.83
N ALA A 58 -16.40 -5.72 -11.44
CA ALA A 58 -17.55 -5.68 -12.36
C ALA A 58 -17.69 -4.32 -13.06
N ASP A 59 -17.57 -3.22 -12.30
CA ASP A 59 -17.59 -1.85 -12.86
C ASP A 59 -16.49 -1.60 -13.90
N LYS A 60 -15.43 -2.40 -13.87
CA LYS A 60 -14.29 -2.33 -14.81
C LYS A 60 -14.25 -3.49 -15.80
N GLY A 61 -15.33 -4.25 -15.92
CA GLY A 61 -15.43 -5.38 -16.86
C GLY A 61 -14.40 -6.48 -16.58
N ARG A 62 -14.13 -6.77 -15.30
CA ARG A 62 -13.23 -7.83 -14.86
C ARG A 62 -14.00 -9.03 -14.34
N PRO A 63 -13.54 -10.28 -14.59
CA PRO A 63 -14.14 -11.47 -14.02
C PRO A 63 -14.12 -11.40 -12.48
N PRO A 64 -15.12 -11.97 -11.80
CA PRO A 64 -15.14 -12.02 -10.34
C PRO A 64 -14.04 -12.93 -9.80
N LEU A 65 -13.65 -12.66 -8.55
CA LEU A 65 -12.77 -13.51 -7.74
C LEU A 65 -13.63 -14.44 -6.87
N THR A 66 -13.15 -15.65 -6.67
CA THR A 66 -13.70 -16.59 -5.68
C THR A 66 -12.99 -16.39 -4.35
N HIS A 67 -13.75 -16.39 -3.25
CA HIS A 67 -13.15 -16.40 -1.91
C HIS A 67 -12.44 -17.74 -1.67
N ASP A 68 -11.18 -17.67 -1.22
CA ASP A 68 -10.42 -18.85 -0.78
C ASP A 68 -10.09 -18.72 0.73
N PRO A 69 -10.62 -19.62 1.58
CA PRO A 69 -10.37 -19.57 3.03
C PRO A 69 -8.90 -19.83 3.40
N ARG A 70 -8.13 -20.55 2.58
CA ARG A 70 -6.68 -20.76 2.79
C ARG A 70 -5.92 -19.44 2.59
N LEU A 71 -6.26 -18.68 1.53
CA LEU A 71 -5.69 -17.34 1.32
C LEU A 71 -6.08 -16.38 2.45
N SER A 72 -7.31 -16.48 2.97
CA SER A 72 -7.75 -15.67 4.12
C SER A 72 -6.98 -16.01 5.40
N LYS A 73 -6.66 -17.28 5.61
CA LYS A 73 -5.82 -17.72 6.73
C LYS A 73 -4.41 -17.12 6.61
N ILE A 74 -3.76 -17.26 5.46
CA ILE A 74 -2.42 -16.71 5.20
C ILE A 74 -2.44 -15.17 5.35
N ALA A 75 -3.46 -14.50 4.82
CA ALA A 75 -3.62 -13.05 4.93
C ALA A 75 -3.75 -12.61 6.39
N ARG A 76 -4.52 -13.34 7.22
CA ARG A 76 -4.68 -13.04 8.64
C ARG A 76 -3.37 -13.23 9.42
N GLU A 77 -2.66 -14.31 9.19
CA GLU A 77 -1.35 -14.57 9.82
C GLU A 77 -0.33 -13.51 9.42
N THR A 78 -0.34 -13.08 8.17
CA THR A 78 0.48 -11.96 7.69
C THR A 78 0.10 -10.66 8.38
N ALA A 79 -1.20 -10.35 8.50
CA ALA A 79 -1.67 -9.15 9.19
C ALA A 79 -1.25 -9.14 10.67
N GLN A 80 -1.29 -10.29 11.35
CA GLN A 80 -0.82 -10.43 12.73
C GLN A 80 0.67 -10.15 12.86
N GLU A 81 1.49 -10.63 11.90
CA GLU A 81 2.92 -10.35 11.90
C GLU A 81 3.21 -8.86 11.68
N LEU A 82 2.50 -8.23 10.74
CA LEU A 82 2.60 -6.78 10.51
C LEU A 82 2.20 -5.98 11.76
N ALA A 83 1.16 -6.42 12.47
CA ALA A 83 0.72 -5.80 13.72
C ALA A 83 1.78 -5.92 14.83
N ARG A 84 2.44 -7.08 14.98
CA ARG A 84 3.56 -7.26 15.93
C ARG A 84 4.73 -6.33 15.61
N ARG A 85 5.05 -6.14 14.33
CA ARG A 85 6.14 -5.25 13.87
C ARG A 85 5.71 -3.78 13.79
N ASN A 86 4.43 -3.50 13.92
CA ASN A 86 3.81 -2.19 13.77
C ASN A 86 4.22 -1.45 12.48
N THR A 87 4.29 -2.17 11.36
CA THR A 87 4.70 -1.63 10.06
C THR A 87 4.08 -2.41 8.90
N VAL A 88 3.81 -1.72 7.79
CA VAL A 88 3.49 -2.34 6.50
C VAL A 88 4.72 -2.37 5.56
N ARG A 89 5.85 -1.80 6.00
CA ARG A 89 7.11 -1.81 5.26
C ARG A 89 7.98 -2.94 5.78
N THR A 90 8.05 -4.04 5.05
CA THR A 90 8.76 -5.23 5.49
C THR A 90 9.26 -6.02 4.29
N GLU A 91 10.35 -6.77 4.50
CA GLU A 91 10.87 -7.76 3.55
C GLU A 91 9.87 -8.88 3.23
N MET A 92 8.84 -9.06 4.07
CA MET A 92 7.74 -9.99 3.79
C MET A 92 6.91 -9.55 2.59
N HIS A 93 6.85 -8.24 2.31
CA HIS A 93 6.13 -7.66 1.17
C HIS A 93 6.97 -7.70 -0.10
N THR A 94 7.52 -8.85 -0.40
CA THR A 94 8.28 -9.16 -1.61
C THR A 94 7.71 -10.43 -2.25
N ALA A 95 7.98 -10.65 -3.53
CA ALA A 95 7.58 -11.88 -4.20
C ALA A 95 8.12 -13.13 -3.48
N ALA A 96 9.40 -13.09 -3.07
CA ALA A 96 10.01 -14.18 -2.31
C ALA A 96 9.39 -14.38 -0.92
N GLY A 97 9.09 -13.29 -0.20
CA GLY A 97 8.43 -13.36 1.11
C GLY A 97 7.01 -13.91 1.02
N MET A 98 6.26 -13.53 -0.01
CA MET A 98 4.94 -14.09 -0.27
C MET A 98 5.03 -15.56 -0.67
N GLY A 99 5.95 -15.93 -1.57
CA GLY A 99 6.17 -17.33 -1.96
C GLY A 99 6.41 -18.23 -0.74
N LYS A 100 7.32 -17.85 0.15
CA LYS A 100 7.57 -18.61 1.40
C LYS A 100 6.33 -18.84 2.25
N ARG A 101 5.42 -17.87 2.32
CA ARG A 101 4.17 -18.00 3.09
C ARG A 101 3.16 -18.91 2.41
N LEU A 102 3.06 -18.85 1.08
CA LEU A 102 2.24 -19.77 0.29
C LEU A 102 2.76 -21.20 0.40
N ASP A 103 4.07 -21.41 0.25
CA ASP A 103 4.73 -22.72 0.38
C ASP A 103 4.51 -23.33 1.77
N ALA A 104 4.70 -22.52 2.84
CA ALA A 104 4.48 -22.97 4.22
C ALA A 104 3.02 -23.37 4.48
N ALA A 105 2.08 -22.84 3.72
CA ALA A 105 0.66 -23.18 3.76
C ALA A 105 0.28 -24.32 2.77
N ASN A 106 1.23 -24.91 2.07
CA ASN A 106 1.02 -25.85 0.97
C ASN A 106 0.03 -25.30 -0.09
N TYR A 107 0.15 -24.00 -0.40
CA TYR A 107 -0.68 -23.33 -1.39
C TYR A 107 0.13 -23.10 -2.67
N VAL A 108 -0.07 -23.97 -3.64
CA VAL A 108 0.58 -23.83 -4.95
C VAL A 108 -0.22 -22.85 -5.80
N ALA A 109 0.44 -21.82 -6.29
CA ALA A 109 -0.19 -20.81 -7.12
C ALA A 109 0.66 -20.52 -8.37
N VAL A 110 0.00 -20.48 -9.52
CA VAL A 110 0.62 -20.06 -10.80
C VAL A 110 1.01 -18.57 -10.70
N ARG A 111 0.19 -17.77 -10.03
CA ARG A 111 0.41 -16.33 -9.79
C ARG A 111 -0.16 -15.92 -8.45
N ALA A 112 0.49 -14.97 -7.81
CA ALA A 112 -0.03 -14.35 -6.61
C ALA A 112 0.42 -12.88 -6.50
N ALA A 113 -0.38 -12.08 -5.81
CA ALA A 113 -0.07 -10.71 -5.42
C ALA A 113 -0.71 -10.39 -4.08
N GLU A 114 -0.17 -9.37 -3.40
CA GLU A 114 -0.77 -8.89 -2.17
C GLU A 114 -0.93 -7.36 -2.17
N ASN A 115 -1.96 -6.89 -1.50
CA ASN A 115 -2.15 -5.50 -1.12
C ASN A 115 -2.11 -5.40 0.40
N LEU A 116 -1.31 -4.47 0.91
CA LEU A 116 -1.20 -4.17 2.33
C LEU A 116 -1.74 -2.77 2.60
N ALA A 117 -2.36 -2.60 3.77
CA ALA A 117 -2.72 -1.28 4.29
C ALA A 117 -2.62 -1.25 5.81
N GLY A 118 -2.27 -0.08 6.35
CA GLY A 118 -2.22 0.16 7.78
C GLY A 118 -2.99 1.41 8.17
N GLY A 119 -3.65 1.37 9.33
CA GLY A 119 -4.32 2.53 9.92
C GLY A 119 -5.76 2.77 9.48
N HIS A 120 -6.23 2.15 8.41
CA HIS A 120 -7.63 2.31 7.96
C HIS A 120 -8.60 1.71 8.99
N PRO A 121 -9.65 2.44 9.40
CA PRO A 121 -10.58 1.96 10.42
C PRO A 121 -11.55 0.88 9.92
N THR A 122 -11.85 0.85 8.62
CA THR A 122 -12.87 -0.06 8.07
C THR A 122 -12.40 -0.74 6.78
N LEU A 123 -13.04 -1.85 6.44
CA LEU A 123 -12.87 -2.55 5.17
C LEU A 123 -13.14 -1.63 3.98
N VAL A 124 -14.23 -0.86 4.03
CA VAL A 124 -14.61 0.03 2.92
C VAL A 124 -13.49 1.05 2.66
N LEU A 125 -13.01 1.75 3.69
CA LEU A 125 -11.92 2.73 3.55
C LEU A 125 -10.60 2.09 3.11
N THR A 126 -10.36 0.85 3.48
CA THR A 126 -9.19 0.09 3.03
C THR A 126 -9.26 -0.20 1.53
N VAL A 127 -10.40 -0.70 1.06
CA VAL A 127 -10.60 -1.00 -0.37
C VAL A 127 -10.58 0.28 -1.20
N GLU A 128 -11.23 1.36 -0.75
CA GLU A 128 -11.16 2.67 -1.44
C GLU A 128 -9.69 3.16 -1.53
N GLY A 129 -8.92 3.11 -0.44
CA GLY A 129 -7.50 3.47 -0.49
C GLY A 129 -6.68 2.62 -1.47
N TRP A 130 -7.03 1.35 -1.66
CA TRP A 130 -6.40 0.51 -2.69
C TRP A 130 -6.86 0.86 -4.10
N LYS A 131 -8.12 1.25 -4.30
CA LYS A 131 -8.64 1.72 -5.60
C LYS A 131 -7.95 3.01 -6.04
N ASP A 132 -7.67 3.91 -5.11
CA ASP A 132 -7.00 5.19 -5.38
C ASP A 132 -5.49 5.03 -5.64
N SER A 133 -4.90 3.94 -5.18
CA SER A 133 -3.48 3.65 -5.38
C SER A 133 -3.26 2.90 -6.70
N ARG A 134 -2.59 3.53 -7.68
CA ARG A 134 -2.30 2.91 -8.99
C ARG A 134 -1.70 1.50 -8.88
N ARG A 135 -0.79 1.27 -7.91
CA ARG A 135 -0.14 -0.03 -7.72
C ARG A 135 -1.13 -1.07 -7.19
N HIS A 136 -1.86 -0.74 -6.13
CA HIS A 136 -2.82 -1.66 -5.52
C HIS A 136 -4.02 -1.91 -6.44
N ASN A 137 -4.52 -0.87 -7.11
CA ASN A 137 -5.63 -1.01 -8.05
C ASN A 137 -5.30 -1.92 -9.25
N ARG A 138 -4.05 -1.88 -9.71
CA ARG A 138 -3.58 -2.82 -10.75
C ARG A 138 -3.73 -4.28 -10.29
N ASN A 139 -3.44 -4.59 -9.04
CA ASN A 139 -3.65 -5.92 -8.49
C ASN A 139 -5.15 -6.26 -8.40
N LEU A 140 -5.99 -5.34 -7.89
CA LEU A 140 -7.44 -5.54 -7.81
C LEU A 140 -8.08 -5.84 -9.17
N LEU A 141 -7.58 -5.24 -10.25
CA LEU A 141 -8.14 -5.33 -11.59
C LEU A 141 -7.40 -6.33 -12.50
N ASN A 142 -6.40 -7.05 -12.00
CA ASN A 142 -5.70 -8.04 -12.80
C ASN A 142 -6.64 -9.19 -13.15
N ARG A 143 -6.72 -9.54 -14.45
CA ARG A 143 -7.58 -10.59 -14.99
C ARG A 143 -7.06 -12.00 -14.68
N ASP A 144 -5.76 -12.10 -14.44
CA ASP A 144 -5.09 -13.37 -14.20
C ASP A 144 -5.38 -13.93 -12.81
N PHE A 145 -5.92 -13.15 -11.89
CA PHE A 145 -6.32 -13.65 -10.57
C PHE A 145 -7.75 -14.15 -10.59
N THR A 146 -7.95 -15.33 -9.98
CA THR A 146 -9.24 -16.01 -9.87
C THR A 146 -9.73 -16.16 -8.43
N HIS A 147 -8.82 -16.10 -7.45
CA HIS A 147 -9.12 -16.30 -6.03
C HIS A 147 -8.57 -15.15 -5.19
N ALA A 148 -9.22 -14.93 -4.06
CA ALA A 148 -8.78 -13.94 -3.09
C ALA A 148 -9.09 -14.33 -1.65
N GLY A 149 -8.25 -13.84 -0.73
CA GLY A 149 -8.46 -13.94 0.70
C GLY A 149 -8.06 -12.68 1.43
N MET A 150 -8.77 -12.37 2.51
CA MET A 150 -8.60 -11.12 3.28
C MET A 150 -8.32 -11.43 4.74
N GLY A 151 -7.39 -10.67 5.34
CA GLY A 151 -7.05 -10.72 6.74
C GLY A 151 -6.99 -9.32 7.36
N LEU A 152 -7.34 -9.25 8.66
CA LEU A 152 -7.21 -8.07 9.51
C LEU A 152 -6.56 -8.47 10.81
N ALA A 153 -5.62 -7.64 11.28
CA ALA A 153 -5.13 -7.67 12.65
C ALA A 153 -5.16 -6.26 13.24
N LEU A 154 -5.40 -6.19 14.55
CA LEU A 154 -5.42 -4.95 15.32
C LEU A 154 -4.28 -4.96 16.35
N THR A 155 -3.82 -3.76 16.72
CA THR A 155 -2.90 -3.57 17.85
C THR A 155 -3.32 -2.35 18.66
N SER A 156 -3.07 -2.39 19.95
CA SER A 156 -3.17 -1.22 20.85
C SER A 156 -1.95 -0.32 20.75
N GLU A 157 -0.84 -0.82 20.20
CA GLU A 157 0.46 -0.14 20.14
C GLU A 157 0.66 0.63 18.84
N GLY A 158 1.61 1.57 18.86
CA GLY A 158 2.05 2.32 17.69
C GLY A 158 0.98 3.23 17.08
N GLN A 159 1.28 3.77 15.90
CA GLN A 159 0.39 4.69 15.17
C GLN A 159 -0.63 3.96 14.28
N LEU A 160 -0.22 2.84 13.68
CA LEU A 160 -1.07 2.03 12.82
C LEU A 160 -1.86 1.05 13.70
N LYS A 161 -3.10 1.33 13.99
CA LYS A 161 -3.94 0.51 14.88
C LYS A 161 -4.60 -0.69 14.18
N SER A 162 -4.46 -0.79 12.86
CA SER A 162 -5.03 -1.88 12.04
C SER A 162 -4.10 -2.21 10.89
N PHE A 163 -4.04 -3.49 10.55
CA PHE A 163 -3.23 -4.04 9.46
C PHE A 163 -4.12 -4.92 8.59
N TRP A 164 -4.27 -4.52 7.34
CA TRP A 164 -5.12 -5.18 6.36
C TRP A 164 -4.25 -5.85 5.32
N VAL A 165 -4.56 -7.09 5.01
CA VAL A 165 -3.88 -7.88 4.00
C VAL A 165 -4.90 -8.51 3.07
N LEU A 166 -4.75 -8.27 1.78
CA LEU A 166 -5.45 -8.97 0.71
C LEU A 166 -4.42 -9.80 -0.05
N ILE A 167 -4.67 -11.08 -0.21
CA ILE A 167 -3.92 -11.96 -1.12
C ILE A 167 -4.82 -12.31 -2.29
N LEU A 168 -4.29 -12.17 -3.50
CA LEU A 168 -4.90 -12.49 -4.77
C LEU A 168 -4.07 -13.61 -5.41
N ALA A 169 -4.71 -14.65 -5.91
CA ALA A 169 -3.98 -15.76 -6.52
C ALA A 169 -4.76 -16.43 -7.65
N THR A 170 -4.02 -17.16 -8.48
CA THR A 170 -4.53 -18.21 -9.36
C THR A 170 -3.91 -19.51 -8.87
N PRO A 171 -4.67 -20.37 -8.18
CA PRO A 171 -4.15 -21.64 -7.74
C PRO A 171 -3.77 -22.49 -8.94
N GLU A 172 -2.78 -23.36 -8.77
CA GLU A 172 -2.53 -24.44 -9.71
C GLU A 172 -3.68 -25.44 -9.59
N GLU A 173 -4.27 -25.81 -10.73
CA GLU A 173 -5.31 -26.85 -10.74
C GLU A 173 -4.69 -28.18 -10.32
N ALA A 174 -5.32 -28.86 -9.38
CA ALA A 174 -4.91 -30.21 -9.01
C ALA A 174 -5.11 -31.12 -10.23
N ALA A 175 -4.00 -31.73 -10.67
CA ALA A 175 -4.00 -32.69 -11.78
C ALA A 175 -4.80 -33.95 -11.43
#